data_9c187da2385757c897274d768a69a522
#
_entry.id   9c187da2385757c897274d768a69a522
#
_cell.length_a   1.000
_cell.length_b   1.000
_cell.length_c   1.000
_cell.angle_alpha   90.00
_cell.angle_beta   90.00
_cell.angle_gamma   90.00
#
_symmetry.space_group_name_H-M   'P 1'
#
loop_
_entity.id
_entity.type
_entity.pdbx_description
1 polymer ?
#
loop_
_entity_poly.entity_id
_entity_poly.type
_entity_poly.pdbx_seq_one_letter_code
_entity_poly.pdbx_strand_id
1 'polypeptide(L)'
;ISESSYQYLKNNLNLKSSNNFWPCKKINLFFEDKKKIINFLNFNEKNKNFMYIFQNKNLKKILENRISFKRNIKLVKKKIEIINSERSFVVLEKKKIFYDLIILSIGGMSKLYSKIEAGRSIQKNYNEVAITTIAQHNHKINNASQFFLKEGPLAVLPFHKKFFSVVWSVDNKYFKLHEKKLKKILDAKLKTLLNIKNIKTLKNIQSFPINLNLKTKYFKKNILILGDGLHTVHPMAGQGFNLVIRDIKKLIELITQTTRLGLLPKDSFLLKDFYDSRKPENNILGLGINLTNLFFKDNKYFNLLRSGILNNINNFNFIKKISTSIADKGI
;
A
#
# COMPACT_ATOMS: atom_id res chain seq x y z
N ILE A 1 2.68 -7.36 -0.93
CA ILE A 1 3.15 -6.82 -2.24
C ILE A 1 2.84 -7.80 -3.35
N SER A 2 2.67 -7.28 -4.59
CA SER A 2 2.46 -8.09 -5.79
C SER A 2 3.70 -8.90 -6.17
N GLU A 3 3.52 -9.88 -7.05
CA GLU A 3 4.62 -10.71 -7.57
C GLU A 3 5.68 -9.83 -8.25
N SER A 4 5.29 -8.90 -9.13
CA SER A 4 6.23 -8.03 -9.84
C SER A 4 7.03 -7.13 -8.90
N SER A 5 6.39 -6.57 -7.87
CA SER A 5 7.07 -5.78 -6.83
C SER A 5 8.03 -6.63 -6.01
N TYR A 6 7.66 -7.87 -5.68
CA TYR A 6 8.54 -8.80 -4.98
C TYR A 6 9.76 -9.17 -5.81
N GLN A 7 9.58 -9.51 -7.08
CA GLN A 7 10.70 -9.83 -7.99
C GLN A 7 11.67 -8.66 -8.14
N TYR A 8 11.12 -7.43 -8.26
CA TYR A 8 11.96 -6.24 -8.28
C TYR A 8 12.82 -6.09 -7.01
N LEU A 9 12.22 -6.24 -5.83
CA LEU A 9 12.97 -6.19 -4.56
C LEU A 9 13.96 -7.34 -4.43
N LYS A 10 13.56 -8.56 -4.83
CA LYS A 10 14.41 -9.75 -4.78
C LYS A 10 15.68 -9.55 -5.59
N ASN A 11 15.55 -9.07 -6.83
CA ASN A 11 16.68 -8.89 -7.74
C ASN A 11 17.60 -7.75 -7.28
N ASN A 12 17.04 -6.61 -6.86
CA ASN A 12 17.83 -5.44 -6.48
C ASN A 12 18.45 -5.55 -5.08
N LEU A 13 17.81 -6.29 -4.17
CA LEU A 13 18.32 -6.51 -2.82
C LEU A 13 19.01 -7.87 -2.65
N ASN A 14 19.17 -8.65 -3.74
CA ASN A 14 19.71 -10.02 -3.68
C ASN A 14 19.12 -10.81 -2.50
N LEU A 15 17.78 -10.78 -2.40
CA LEU A 15 17.08 -11.51 -1.36
C LEU A 15 17.24 -13.00 -1.64
N LYS A 16 18.09 -13.68 -0.89
CA LYS A 16 18.07 -15.15 -0.84
C LYS A 16 16.65 -15.55 -0.42
N SER A 17 16.16 -16.72 -0.84
CA SER A 17 14.82 -17.23 -0.48
C SER A 17 14.58 -17.06 1.03
N SER A 18 14.03 -15.94 1.41
CA SER A 18 13.96 -15.56 2.81
C SER A 18 12.59 -15.97 3.32
N ASN A 19 12.54 -16.67 4.44
CA ASN A 19 11.34 -16.93 5.23
C ASN A 19 10.60 -15.65 5.68
N ASN A 20 11.10 -14.48 5.26
CA ASN A 20 10.56 -13.18 5.57
C ASN A 20 9.37 -12.77 4.68
N PHE A 21 9.20 -13.41 3.52
CA PHE A 21 8.12 -13.15 2.57
C PHE A 21 7.27 -14.40 2.41
N TRP A 22 6.01 -14.30 2.83
CA TRP A 22 5.06 -15.40 2.74
C TRP A 22 4.33 -15.38 1.40
N PRO A 23 4.52 -16.40 0.55
CA PRO A 23 3.86 -16.45 -0.76
C PRO A 23 2.38 -16.82 -0.62
N CYS A 24 1.52 -16.07 -1.28
CA CYS A 24 0.09 -16.35 -1.40
C CYS A 24 -0.25 -16.75 -2.83
N LYS A 25 -0.65 -18.02 -3.02
CA LYS A 25 -1.03 -18.58 -4.33
C LYS A 25 -2.50 -18.31 -4.69
N LYS A 26 -3.32 -17.98 -3.68
CA LYS A 26 -4.75 -17.73 -3.86
C LYS A 26 -5.16 -16.50 -3.08
N ILE A 27 -6.06 -15.72 -3.68
CA ILE A 27 -6.76 -14.62 -3.03
C ILE A 27 -8.25 -14.87 -3.18
N ASN A 28 -8.95 -14.97 -2.06
CA ASN A 28 -10.39 -15.20 -2.05
C ASN A 28 -11.12 -13.92 -1.65
N LEU A 29 -12.11 -13.51 -2.43
CA LEU A 29 -12.94 -12.35 -2.15
C LEU A 29 -14.33 -12.80 -1.75
N PHE A 30 -14.79 -12.29 -0.61
CA PHE A 30 -16.09 -12.60 -0.04
C PHE A 30 -16.90 -11.32 0.14
N PHE A 31 -18.18 -11.45 0.01
CA PHE A 31 -19.15 -10.37 0.22
C PHE A 31 -20.23 -10.82 1.21
N GLU A 32 -20.65 -9.93 2.11
CA GLU A 32 -21.74 -10.17 3.04
C GLU A 32 -23.06 -9.70 2.42
N ASP A 33 -23.97 -10.66 2.15
CA ASP A 33 -25.34 -10.40 1.74
C ASP A 33 -26.31 -10.99 2.75
N LYS A 34 -27.19 -10.16 3.33
CA LYS A 34 -28.23 -10.57 4.31
C LYS A 34 -27.72 -11.56 5.37
N LYS A 35 -26.55 -11.24 5.96
CA LYS A 35 -25.82 -12.08 6.96
C LYS A 35 -25.20 -13.38 6.41
N LYS A 36 -25.26 -13.65 5.11
CA LYS A 36 -24.54 -14.74 4.48
C LYS A 36 -23.23 -14.24 3.87
N ILE A 37 -22.19 -15.03 4.01
CA ILE A 37 -20.88 -14.73 3.39
C ILE A 37 -20.78 -15.53 2.09
N ILE A 38 -20.74 -14.79 0.99
CA ILE A 38 -20.71 -15.36 -0.36
C ILE A 38 -19.31 -15.17 -0.94
N ASN A 39 -18.66 -16.25 -1.37
CA ASN A 39 -17.43 -16.17 -2.15
C ASN A 39 -17.80 -15.81 -3.59
N PHE A 40 -17.40 -14.61 -4.04
CA PHE A 40 -17.77 -14.13 -5.37
C PHE A 40 -16.62 -14.09 -6.37
N LEU A 41 -15.37 -14.10 -5.90
CA LEU A 41 -14.21 -14.07 -6.80
C LEU A 41 -13.01 -14.77 -6.17
N ASN A 42 -12.38 -15.63 -6.97
CA ASN A 42 -11.17 -16.35 -6.58
C ASN A 42 -10.07 -16.12 -7.61
N PHE A 43 -8.95 -15.58 -7.17
CA PHE A 43 -7.73 -15.54 -7.95
C PHE A 43 -6.91 -16.79 -7.63
N ASN A 44 -6.74 -17.65 -8.61
CA ASN A 44 -5.97 -18.88 -8.50
C ASN A 44 -5.40 -19.25 -9.87
N GLU A 45 -4.09 -19.21 -10.00
CA GLU A 45 -3.39 -19.66 -11.20
C GLU A 45 -2.40 -20.77 -10.81
N LYS A 46 -2.27 -21.78 -11.68
CA LYS A 46 -1.29 -22.86 -11.46
C LYS A 46 0.12 -22.26 -11.51
N ASN A 47 0.93 -22.62 -10.51
CA ASN A 47 2.36 -22.26 -10.41
C ASN A 47 2.69 -20.76 -10.31
N LYS A 48 1.73 -19.88 -9.97
CA LYS A 48 1.97 -18.46 -9.79
C LYS A 48 1.60 -18.01 -8.37
N ASN A 49 2.42 -17.12 -7.77
CA ASN A 49 2.03 -16.42 -6.58
C ASN A 49 1.40 -15.06 -6.98
N PHE A 50 0.31 -14.69 -6.35
CA PHE A 50 -0.33 -13.40 -6.61
C PHE A 50 0.26 -12.29 -5.77
N MET A 51 0.68 -12.62 -4.56
CA MET A 51 1.23 -11.65 -3.64
C MET A 51 2.15 -12.31 -2.62
N TYR A 52 2.96 -11.46 -1.99
CA TYR A 52 3.79 -11.83 -0.84
C TYR A 52 3.43 -10.95 0.35
N ILE A 53 3.29 -11.57 1.50
CA ILE A 53 3.03 -10.88 2.76
C ILE A 53 4.30 -10.93 3.61
N PHE A 54 4.64 -9.80 4.21
CA PHE A 54 5.83 -9.66 5.05
C PHE A 54 5.60 -8.65 6.17
N GLN A 55 6.43 -8.71 7.18
CA GLN A 55 6.41 -7.72 8.25
C GLN A 55 7.33 -6.55 7.91
N ASN A 56 6.85 -5.32 8.01
CA ASN A 56 7.62 -4.11 7.71
C ASN A 56 8.96 -4.04 8.44
N LYS A 57 9.01 -4.49 9.71
CA LYS A 57 10.25 -4.56 10.49
C LYS A 57 11.33 -5.41 9.84
N ASN A 58 10.95 -6.52 9.18
CA ASN A 58 11.89 -7.41 8.52
C ASN A 58 12.47 -6.76 7.26
N LEU A 59 11.62 -6.14 6.43
CA LEU A 59 12.08 -5.40 5.26
C LEU A 59 12.98 -4.23 5.65
N LYS A 60 12.58 -3.46 6.67
CA LYS A 60 13.40 -2.36 7.20
C LYS A 60 14.79 -2.84 7.61
N LYS A 61 14.89 -3.94 8.37
CA LYS A 61 16.18 -4.53 8.79
C LYS A 61 17.03 -4.96 7.59
N ILE A 62 16.40 -5.55 6.56
CA ILE A 62 17.11 -5.94 5.33
C ILE A 62 17.68 -4.69 4.64
N LEU A 63 16.91 -3.63 4.50
CA LEU A 63 17.33 -2.39 3.87
C LEU A 63 18.45 -1.70 4.67
N GLU A 64 18.30 -1.58 5.99
CA GLU A 64 19.32 -1.00 6.88
C GLU A 64 20.64 -1.75 6.78
N ASN A 65 20.60 -3.08 6.80
CA ASN A 65 21.79 -3.90 6.63
C ASN A 65 22.43 -3.69 5.24
N ARG A 66 21.65 -3.55 4.18
CA ARG A 66 22.20 -3.30 2.83
C ARG A 66 22.85 -1.93 2.70
N ILE A 67 22.26 -0.92 3.30
CA ILE A 67 22.79 0.45 3.30
C ILE A 67 24.11 0.52 4.07
N SER A 68 24.23 -0.17 5.22
CA SER A 68 25.44 -0.13 6.06
C SER A 68 26.70 -0.65 5.35
N PHE A 69 26.55 -1.51 4.35
CA PHE A 69 27.67 -2.00 3.53
C PHE A 69 28.02 -1.11 2.33
N LYS A 70 27.28 -0.02 2.10
CA LYS A 70 27.52 0.88 0.96
C LYS A 70 28.34 2.10 1.38
N ARG A 71 29.60 2.16 0.96
CA ARG A 71 30.53 3.27 1.31
C ARG A 71 30.09 4.63 0.78
N ASN A 72 29.36 4.65 -0.31
CA ASN A 72 28.84 5.87 -0.95
C ASN A 72 27.51 6.37 -0.37
N ILE A 73 26.97 5.72 0.69
CA ILE A 73 25.74 6.13 1.36
C ILE A 73 26.07 6.56 2.79
N LYS A 74 25.70 7.80 3.12
CA LYS A 74 25.85 8.36 4.47
C LYS A 74 24.48 8.47 5.13
N LEU A 75 24.27 7.75 6.23
CA LEU A 75 23.07 7.90 7.07
C LEU A 75 23.29 9.01 8.09
N VAL A 76 22.40 10.02 8.07
CA VAL A 76 22.46 11.16 8.97
C VAL A 76 21.17 11.22 9.78
N LYS A 77 21.26 11.01 11.10
CA LYS A 77 20.13 11.08 12.03
C LYS A 77 19.97 12.50 12.61
N LYS A 78 19.70 13.47 11.74
CA LYS A 78 19.58 14.87 12.10
C LYS A 78 18.26 15.45 11.58
N LYS A 79 17.75 16.45 12.30
CA LYS A 79 16.54 17.15 11.87
C LYS A 79 16.89 18.12 10.73
N ILE A 80 16.12 18.07 9.66
CA ILE A 80 16.18 19.08 8.60
C ILE A 80 15.50 20.35 9.11
N GLU A 81 16.25 21.46 9.13
CA GLU A 81 15.77 22.77 9.58
C GLU A 81 15.10 23.52 8.44
N ILE A 82 15.76 23.59 7.29
CA ILE A 82 15.30 24.29 6.10
C ILE A 82 15.54 23.42 4.88
N ILE A 83 14.59 23.47 3.94
CA ILE A 83 14.72 22.95 2.59
C ILE A 83 14.51 24.15 1.65
N ASN A 84 15.50 24.47 0.83
CA ASN A 84 15.41 25.53 -0.16
C ASN A 84 15.38 24.94 -1.57
N SER A 85 14.23 25.08 -2.25
CA SER A 85 14.04 24.55 -3.61
C SER A 85 14.72 25.39 -4.67
N GLU A 86 14.86 26.71 -4.45
CA GLU A 86 15.42 27.62 -5.45
C GLU A 86 16.95 27.44 -5.62
N ARG A 87 17.64 27.18 -4.49
CA ARG A 87 19.10 27.02 -4.46
C ARG A 87 19.54 25.60 -4.19
N SER A 88 18.61 24.63 -4.15
CA SER A 88 18.91 23.19 -4.06
C SER A 88 19.75 22.79 -2.84
N PHE A 89 19.44 23.32 -1.64
CA PHE A 89 20.14 22.95 -0.42
C PHE A 89 19.20 22.60 0.73
N VAL A 90 19.71 21.84 1.67
CA VAL A 90 19.10 21.64 2.99
C VAL A 90 20.01 22.22 4.08
N VAL A 91 19.40 22.65 5.19
CA VAL A 91 20.14 23.09 6.37
C VAL A 91 20.05 22.01 7.45
N LEU A 92 21.20 21.52 7.87
CA LEU A 92 21.39 20.58 8.96
C LEU A 92 22.38 21.17 9.97
N GLU A 93 21.97 21.35 11.22
CA GLU A 93 22.82 21.94 12.26
C GLU A 93 23.50 23.26 11.80
N LYS A 94 22.70 24.16 11.28
CA LYS A 94 23.15 25.48 10.76
C LYS A 94 24.08 25.42 9.52
N LYS A 95 24.39 24.20 8.99
CA LYS A 95 25.22 24.03 7.78
C LYS A 95 24.34 23.85 6.56
N LYS A 96 24.64 24.59 5.49
CA LYS A 96 24.01 24.42 4.17
C LYS A 96 24.71 23.27 3.43
N ILE A 97 23.94 22.32 2.91
CA ILE A 97 24.43 21.21 2.10
C ILE A 97 23.66 21.23 0.79
N PHE A 98 24.37 21.33 -0.33
CA PHE A 98 23.79 21.38 -1.67
C PHE A 98 23.66 19.98 -2.27
N TYR A 99 22.62 19.75 -3.06
CA TYR A 99 22.34 18.49 -3.71
C TYR A 99 21.83 18.68 -5.13
N ASP A 100 22.18 17.79 -6.04
CA ASP A 100 21.65 17.76 -7.40
C ASP A 100 20.19 17.31 -7.43
N LEU A 101 19.80 16.42 -6.54
CA LEU A 101 18.43 15.90 -6.39
C LEU A 101 18.12 15.67 -4.92
N ILE A 102 16.98 16.15 -4.45
CA ILE A 102 16.45 15.92 -3.10
C ILE A 102 15.17 15.11 -3.23
N ILE A 103 15.12 13.92 -2.59
CA ILE A 103 13.94 13.05 -2.57
C ILE A 103 13.32 13.09 -1.18
N LEU A 104 12.06 13.54 -1.09
CA LEU A 104 11.31 13.62 0.16
C LEU A 104 10.39 12.40 0.32
N SER A 105 10.78 11.47 1.18
CA SER A 105 10.00 10.27 1.55
C SER A 105 9.65 10.31 3.04
N ILE A 106 8.93 11.36 3.46
CA ILE A 106 8.70 11.73 4.87
C ILE A 106 7.28 11.40 5.37
N GLY A 107 6.57 10.51 4.67
CA GLY A 107 5.18 10.13 4.98
C GLY A 107 4.14 11.14 4.51
N GLY A 108 2.87 10.74 4.46
CA GLY A 108 1.79 11.53 3.83
C GLY A 108 1.38 12.80 4.58
N MET A 109 1.63 12.89 5.87
CA MET A 109 1.13 13.94 6.77
C MET A 109 2.17 15.02 7.13
N SER A 110 3.34 15.04 6.48
CA SER A 110 4.41 15.96 6.84
C SER A 110 4.10 17.42 6.47
N LYS A 111 4.27 18.32 7.45
CA LYS A 111 4.18 19.78 7.24
C LYS A 111 5.28 20.34 6.33
N LEU A 112 6.33 19.57 6.04
CA LEU A 112 7.40 20.01 5.15
C LEU A 112 6.95 20.17 3.71
N TYR A 113 5.89 19.47 3.27
CA TYR A 113 5.36 19.61 1.91
C TYR A 113 4.77 21.00 1.63
N SER A 114 4.21 21.67 2.64
CA SER A 114 3.73 23.06 2.48
C SER A 114 4.87 24.04 2.28
N LYS A 115 6.03 23.79 2.91
CA LYS A 115 7.22 24.64 2.79
C LYS A 115 7.86 24.63 1.41
N ILE A 116 7.66 23.56 0.64
CA ILE A 116 8.20 23.43 -0.72
C ILE A 116 7.15 23.76 -1.79
N GLU A 117 5.97 24.26 -1.38
CA GLU A 117 4.86 24.58 -2.30
C GLU A 117 4.55 23.47 -3.30
N ALA A 118 4.63 22.22 -2.85
CA ALA A 118 4.49 21.03 -3.67
C ALA A 118 3.03 20.77 -4.11
N GLY A 119 2.34 21.83 -4.46
CA GLY A 119 1.08 21.79 -5.15
C GLY A 119 -0.13 21.31 -4.32
N ARG A 120 -1.28 21.43 -4.96
CA ARG A 120 -2.56 20.96 -4.45
C ARG A 120 -2.57 19.43 -4.43
N SER A 121 -3.48 18.86 -3.64
CA SER A 121 -3.74 17.43 -3.58
C SER A 121 -5.22 17.18 -3.78
N ILE A 122 -5.57 16.09 -4.46
CA ILE A 122 -6.90 15.51 -4.39
C ILE A 122 -6.96 14.81 -3.04
N GLN A 123 -7.78 15.30 -2.13
CA GLN A 123 -7.90 14.76 -0.78
C GLN A 123 -9.34 14.33 -0.52
N LYS A 124 -9.49 13.18 0.14
CA LYS A 124 -10.76 12.69 0.64
C LYS A 124 -10.56 12.04 1.99
N ASN A 125 -11.25 12.54 3.00
CA ASN A 125 -11.38 11.85 4.27
C ASN A 125 -12.52 10.85 4.15
N TYR A 126 -12.22 9.57 4.35
CA TYR A 126 -13.25 8.52 4.30
C TYR A 126 -14.11 8.46 5.56
N ASN A 127 -13.71 9.17 6.62
CA ASN A 127 -14.28 9.04 7.97
C ASN A 127 -14.24 7.58 8.48
N GLU A 128 -13.21 6.87 8.06
CA GLU A 128 -12.95 5.47 8.39
C GLU A 128 -11.62 5.32 9.12
N VAL A 129 -11.52 4.23 9.89
CA VAL A 129 -10.33 3.85 10.65
C VAL A 129 -9.92 2.44 10.23
N ALA A 130 -8.66 2.27 9.86
CA ALA A 130 -8.06 0.95 9.66
C ALA A 130 -7.58 0.40 11.00
N ILE A 131 -8.16 -0.72 11.41
CA ILE A 131 -7.79 -1.49 12.59
C ILE A 131 -6.85 -2.58 12.15
N THR A 132 -5.66 -2.65 12.74
CA THR A 132 -4.67 -3.67 12.41
C THR A 132 -4.25 -4.45 13.65
N THR A 133 -4.12 -5.76 13.50
CA THR A 133 -3.59 -6.65 14.55
C THR A 133 -3.05 -7.94 13.94
N ILE A 134 -2.43 -8.74 14.79
CA ILE A 134 -1.99 -10.11 14.46
C ILE A 134 -2.86 -11.09 15.23
N ALA A 135 -3.32 -12.12 14.54
CA ALA A 135 -4.05 -13.22 15.16
C ALA A 135 -3.27 -14.52 15.05
N GLN A 136 -3.36 -15.33 16.12
CA GLN A 136 -2.82 -16.68 16.21
C GLN A 136 -3.93 -17.70 15.94
N HIS A 137 -3.57 -18.79 15.26
CA HIS A 137 -4.47 -19.88 14.92
C HIS A 137 -3.73 -21.22 14.86
N ASN A 138 -4.49 -22.34 14.86
CA ASN A 138 -3.95 -23.70 14.77
C ASN A 138 -4.34 -24.42 13.47
N HIS A 139 -4.84 -23.68 12.47
CA HIS A 139 -5.29 -24.24 11.19
C HIS A 139 -4.31 -23.87 10.05
N LYS A 140 -4.47 -24.53 8.89
CA LYS A 140 -3.69 -24.19 7.68
C LYS A 140 -4.38 -23.04 6.94
N ILE A 141 -4.02 -21.80 7.25
CA ILE A 141 -4.45 -20.60 6.50
C ILE A 141 -3.27 -20.16 5.63
N ASN A 142 -3.28 -20.53 4.36
CA ASN A 142 -2.20 -20.23 3.42
C ASN A 142 -2.57 -19.14 2.39
N ASN A 143 -3.85 -18.82 2.29
CA ASN A 143 -4.38 -17.91 1.27
C ASN A 143 -4.83 -16.61 1.89
N ALA A 144 -4.62 -15.52 1.17
CA ALA A 144 -5.20 -14.23 1.55
C ALA A 144 -6.71 -14.24 1.31
N SER A 145 -7.45 -13.60 2.20
CA SER A 145 -8.90 -13.44 2.08
C SER A 145 -9.30 -12.00 2.35
N GLN A 146 -10.20 -11.46 1.53
CA GLN A 146 -10.80 -10.15 1.71
C GLN A 146 -12.31 -10.33 1.85
N PHE A 147 -12.84 -9.86 2.95
CA PHE A 147 -14.29 -9.88 3.25
C PHE A 147 -14.83 -8.46 3.15
N PHE A 148 -15.79 -8.23 2.28
CA PHE A 148 -16.53 -6.97 2.19
C PHE A 148 -17.77 -7.09 3.08
N LEU A 149 -17.61 -6.67 4.33
CA LEU A 149 -18.63 -6.76 5.37
C LEU A 149 -19.45 -5.47 5.44
N LYS A 150 -20.60 -5.51 6.11
CA LYS A 150 -21.46 -4.35 6.32
C LYS A 150 -20.75 -3.22 7.08
N GLU A 151 -19.92 -3.57 8.07
CA GLU A 151 -19.16 -2.58 8.84
C GLU A 151 -17.93 -2.05 8.09
N GLY A 152 -17.55 -2.70 7.00
CA GLY A 152 -16.44 -2.36 6.13
C GLY A 152 -15.49 -3.52 5.83
N PRO A 153 -14.56 -3.34 4.88
CA PRO A 153 -13.71 -4.41 4.38
C PRO A 153 -12.72 -4.93 5.43
N LEU A 154 -12.65 -6.26 5.57
CA LEU A 154 -11.74 -6.97 6.47
C LEU A 154 -10.84 -7.90 5.65
N ALA A 155 -9.52 -7.73 5.78
CA ALA A 155 -8.51 -8.60 5.17
C ALA A 155 -7.88 -9.54 6.20
N VAL A 156 -7.68 -10.79 5.78
CA VAL A 156 -6.92 -11.82 6.50
C VAL A 156 -5.70 -12.16 5.65
N LEU A 157 -4.51 -11.86 6.17
CA LEU A 157 -3.25 -11.89 5.44
C LEU A 157 -2.26 -12.83 6.16
N PRO A 158 -2.13 -14.10 5.75
CA PRO A 158 -1.22 -15.04 6.37
C PRO A 158 0.23 -14.67 6.09
N PHE A 159 1.07 -14.66 7.12
CA PHE A 159 2.52 -14.42 6.99
C PHE A 159 3.36 -15.45 7.73
N HIS A 160 2.72 -16.42 8.35
CA HIS A 160 3.34 -17.53 9.06
C HIS A 160 2.35 -18.68 9.21
N LYS A 161 2.85 -19.91 9.43
CA LYS A 161 2.00 -21.11 9.60
C LYS A 161 0.95 -21.00 10.71
N LYS A 162 1.22 -20.19 11.74
CA LYS A 162 0.36 -20.01 12.94
C LYS A 162 -0.16 -18.59 13.12
N PHE A 163 0.19 -17.67 12.22
CA PHE A 163 -0.15 -16.26 12.37
C PHE A 163 -0.62 -15.65 11.06
N PHE A 164 -1.61 -14.77 11.17
CA PHE A 164 -2.00 -13.87 10.09
C PHE A 164 -2.19 -12.44 10.61
N SER A 165 -1.99 -11.48 9.74
CA SER A 165 -2.35 -10.09 9.99
C SER A 165 -3.79 -9.86 9.60
N VAL A 166 -4.47 -9.03 10.37
CA VAL A 166 -5.82 -8.55 10.09
C VAL A 166 -5.75 -7.07 9.82
N VAL A 167 -6.43 -6.63 8.77
CA VAL A 167 -6.69 -5.22 8.48
C VAL A 167 -8.18 -5.06 8.30
N TRP A 168 -8.84 -4.32 9.18
CA TRP A 168 -10.28 -4.10 9.13
C TRP A 168 -10.56 -2.59 9.07
N SER A 169 -11.12 -2.13 7.98
CA SER A 169 -11.54 -0.75 7.81
C SER A 169 -12.98 -0.60 8.27
N VAL A 170 -13.23 0.30 9.21
CA VAL A 170 -14.57 0.53 9.77
C VAL A 170 -14.87 2.02 9.82
N ASP A 171 -16.16 2.37 9.83
CA ASP A 171 -16.57 3.75 10.08
C ASP A 171 -16.08 4.25 11.44
N ASN A 172 -15.68 5.51 11.52
CA ASN A 172 -15.14 6.11 12.74
C ASN A 172 -16.13 6.12 13.89
N LYS A 173 -17.44 6.27 13.62
CA LYS A 173 -18.49 6.17 14.67
C LYS A 173 -18.56 4.76 15.22
N TYR A 174 -18.53 3.74 14.33
CA TYR A 174 -18.50 2.34 14.75
C TYR A 174 -17.27 2.05 15.61
N PHE A 175 -16.09 2.50 15.20
CA PHE A 175 -14.85 2.33 15.96
C PHE A 175 -14.98 2.91 17.38
N LYS A 176 -15.36 4.19 17.51
CA LYS A 176 -15.51 4.88 18.79
C LYS A 176 -16.50 4.18 19.72
N LEU A 177 -17.64 3.71 19.18
CA LEU A 177 -18.67 3.03 19.95
C LEU A 177 -18.18 1.69 20.53
N HIS A 178 -17.31 0.99 19.82
CA HIS A 178 -16.88 -0.36 20.14
C HIS A 178 -15.44 -0.48 20.62
N GLU A 179 -14.70 0.62 20.76
CA GLU A 179 -13.26 0.63 21.04
C GLU A 179 -12.87 -0.28 22.22
N LYS A 180 -13.56 -0.18 23.35
CA LYS A 180 -13.31 -0.99 24.55
C LYS A 180 -13.57 -2.50 24.36
N LYS A 181 -14.46 -2.88 23.44
CA LYS A 181 -14.86 -4.26 23.16
C LYS A 181 -14.29 -4.80 21.85
N LEU A 182 -13.50 -3.98 21.13
CA LEU A 182 -13.05 -4.24 19.76
C LEU A 182 -12.36 -5.59 19.60
N LYS A 183 -11.52 -5.96 20.56
CA LYS A 183 -10.83 -7.26 20.56
C LYS A 183 -11.81 -8.44 20.60
N LYS A 184 -12.81 -8.41 21.49
CA LYS A 184 -13.82 -9.47 21.58
C LYS A 184 -14.65 -9.56 20.30
N ILE A 185 -15.04 -8.41 19.74
CA ILE A 185 -15.80 -8.35 18.49
C ILE A 185 -14.98 -8.95 17.34
N LEU A 186 -13.72 -8.56 17.23
CA LEU A 186 -12.84 -9.04 16.17
C LEU A 186 -12.58 -10.55 16.30
N ASP A 187 -12.31 -11.07 17.50
CA ASP A 187 -12.13 -12.50 17.75
C ASP A 187 -13.38 -13.31 17.34
N ALA A 188 -14.57 -12.85 17.75
CA ALA A 188 -15.83 -13.50 17.38
C ALA A 188 -16.05 -13.47 15.85
N LYS A 189 -15.84 -12.32 15.23
CA LYS A 189 -15.99 -12.15 13.78
C LYS A 189 -15.02 -13.03 13.00
N LEU A 190 -13.75 -13.09 13.38
CA LEU A 190 -12.75 -13.96 12.74
C LEU A 190 -13.09 -15.44 12.87
N LYS A 191 -13.59 -15.88 14.05
CA LYS A 191 -14.04 -17.27 14.24
C LYS A 191 -15.17 -17.64 13.28
N THR A 192 -16.15 -16.75 13.13
CA THR A 192 -17.27 -16.95 12.22
C THR A 192 -16.84 -16.93 10.75
N LEU A 193 -16.08 -15.90 10.33
CA LEU A 193 -15.67 -15.73 8.92
C LEU A 193 -14.76 -16.86 8.42
N LEU A 194 -13.89 -17.36 9.27
CA LEU A 194 -12.92 -18.40 8.92
C LEU A 194 -13.40 -19.82 9.30
N ASN A 195 -14.53 -19.92 9.99
CA ASN A 195 -15.04 -21.18 10.56
C ASN A 195 -13.99 -21.92 11.41
N ILE A 196 -13.32 -21.18 12.31
CA ILE A 196 -12.22 -21.69 13.13
C ILE A 196 -12.50 -21.35 14.60
N LYS A 197 -12.60 -22.36 15.45
CA LYS A 197 -12.89 -22.16 16.89
C LYS A 197 -11.73 -21.51 17.65
N ASN A 198 -10.50 -21.88 17.35
CA ASN A 198 -9.30 -21.49 18.09
C ASN A 198 -8.55 -20.36 17.37
N ILE A 199 -9.12 -19.17 17.38
CA ILE A 199 -8.46 -17.93 16.95
C ILE A 199 -8.35 -16.99 18.14
N LYS A 200 -7.19 -16.37 18.31
CA LYS A 200 -6.93 -15.38 19.34
C LYS A 200 -6.16 -14.21 18.77
N THR A 201 -6.76 -13.03 18.81
CA THR A 201 -6.00 -11.80 18.48
C THR A 201 -4.96 -11.55 19.56
N LEU A 202 -3.74 -11.28 19.11
CA LEU A 202 -2.65 -10.92 20.01
C LEU A 202 -2.87 -9.49 20.53
N LYS A 203 -2.12 -9.13 21.56
CA LYS A 203 -2.12 -7.76 22.09
C LYS A 203 -1.63 -6.79 21.02
N ASN A 204 -1.99 -5.51 21.14
CA ASN A 204 -1.62 -4.39 20.24
C ASN A 204 -2.50 -4.28 18.99
N ILE A 205 -3.78 -4.02 19.20
CA ILE A 205 -4.63 -3.46 18.16
C ILE A 205 -4.15 -2.02 17.92
N GLN A 206 -3.78 -1.73 16.68
CA GLN A 206 -3.43 -0.39 16.22
C GLN A 206 -4.55 0.14 15.34
N SER A 207 -4.76 1.44 15.38
CA SER A 207 -5.77 2.12 14.57
C SER A 207 -5.15 3.31 13.84
N PHE A 208 -5.53 3.50 12.58
CA PHE A 208 -5.04 4.57 11.72
C PHE A 208 -6.19 5.19 10.94
N PRO A 209 -6.30 6.53 10.84
CA PRO A 209 -7.28 7.17 9.99
C PRO A 209 -7.02 6.83 8.52
N ILE A 210 -8.10 6.62 7.76
CA ILE A 210 -8.02 6.32 6.33
C ILE A 210 -8.34 7.57 5.54
N ASN A 211 -7.39 8.00 4.72
CA ASN A 211 -7.52 9.15 3.84
C ASN A 211 -7.04 8.81 2.43
N LEU A 212 -7.64 9.42 1.43
CA LEU A 212 -7.08 9.53 0.10
C LEU A 212 -6.28 10.82 0.01
N ASN A 213 -5.08 10.74 -0.51
CA ASN A 213 -4.27 11.91 -0.86
C ASN A 213 -3.50 11.59 -2.13
N LEU A 214 -3.80 12.30 -3.20
CA LEU A 214 -3.08 12.20 -4.48
C LEU A 214 -2.53 13.58 -4.81
N LYS A 215 -1.22 13.72 -4.87
CA LYS A 215 -0.56 14.98 -5.22
C LYS A 215 -0.80 15.33 -6.68
N THR A 216 -1.07 16.60 -6.95
CA THR A 216 -1.19 17.11 -8.32
C THR A 216 0.15 17.49 -8.93
N LYS A 217 1.14 17.84 -8.10
CA LYS A 217 2.52 18.10 -8.48
C LYS A 217 3.45 17.20 -7.67
N TYR A 218 4.42 16.59 -8.32
CA TYR A 218 5.32 15.61 -7.73
C TYR A 218 6.67 16.21 -7.36
N PHE A 219 7.01 17.35 -7.95
CA PHE A 219 8.30 18.00 -7.74
C PHE A 219 8.20 19.52 -7.79
N LYS A 220 9.21 20.18 -7.24
CA LYS A 220 9.51 21.60 -7.42
C LYS A 220 11.03 21.75 -7.60
N LYS A 221 11.44 22.33 -8.74
CA LYS A 221 12.85 22.39 -9.14
C LYS A 221 13.47 20.98 -9.07
N ASN A 222 14.53 20.78 -8.27
CA ASN A 222 15.18 19.48 -8.07
C ASN A 222 14.73 18.72 -6.80
N ILE A 223 13.60 19.09 -6.23
CA ILE A 223 13.02 18.37 -5.08
C ILE A 223 11.85 17.52 -5.58
N LEU A 224 11.95 16.21 -5.41
CA LEU A 224 10.92 15.21 -5.71
C LEU A 224 10.24 14.74 -4.44
N ILE A 225 8.92 14.61 -4.46
CA ILE A 225 8.16 13.88 -3.43
C ILE A 225 8.04 12.43 -3.87
N LEU A 226 8.24 11.49 -2.94
CA LEU A 226 8.12 10.05 -3.19
C LEU A 226 7.44 9.36 -2.00
N GLY A 227 6.80 8.19 -2.26
CA GLY A 227 6.14 7.39 -1.24
C GLY A 227 4.78 7.95 -0.81
N ASP A 228 4.39 7.75 0.45
CA ASP A 228 3.06 8.16 0.97
C ASP A 228 2.80 9.67 0.88
N GLY A 229 3.85 10.48 0.73
CA GLY A 229 3.72 11.92 0.47
C GLY A 229 3.14 12.21 -0.90
N LEU A 230 3.37 11.33 -1.86
CA LEU A 230 2.91 11.46 -3.23
C LEU A 230 1.48 10.95 -3.38
N HIS A 231 1.21 9.75 -2.86
CA HIS A 231 -0.09 9.11 -2.90
C HIS A 231 -0.34 8.26 -1.66
N THR A 232 -1.44 8.54 -0.99
CA THR A 232 -2.00 7.70 0.07
C THR A 232 -3.36 7.21 -0.41
N VAL A 233 -3.55 5.90 -0.43
CA VAL A 233 -4.77 5.26 -0.93
C VAL A 233 -5.41 4.41 0.17
N HIS A 234 -6.69 4.07 0.00
CA HIS A 234 -7.36 3.15 0.93
C HIS A 234 -6.59 1.83 1.05
N PRO A 235 -6.41 1.25 2.26
CA PRO A 235 -5.62 0.03 2.47
C PRO A 235 -6.20 -1.22 1.83
N MET A 236 -7.36 -1.11 1.20
CA MET A 236 -7.99 -2.17 0.44
C MET A 236 -7.01 -2.74 -0.60
N ALA A 237 -6.92 -4.05 -0.65
CA ALA A 237 -6.04 -4.80 -1.56
C ALA A 237 -4.52 -4.54 -1.42
N GLY A 238 -4.06 -3.79 -0.42
CA GLY A 238 -2.63 -3.62 -0.13
C GLY A 238 -1.82 -2.95 -1.25
N GLN A 239 -2.44 -2.10 -2.08
CA GLN A 239 -1.81 -1.54 -3.29
C GLN A 239 -0.88 -0.36 -3.02
N GLY A 240 -1.00 0.34 -1.88
CA GLY A 240 -0.20 1.53 -1.59
C GLY A 240 1.31 1.29 -1.73
N PHE A 241 1.82 0.21 -1.16
CA PHE A 241 3.25 -0.11 -1.25
C PHE A 241 3.69 -0.51 -2.67
N ASN A 242 2.82 -1.17 -3.45
CA ASN A 242 3.12 -1.49 -4.84
C ASN A 242 3.27 -0.24 -5.70
N LEU A 243 2.44 0.79 -5.48
CA LEU A 243 2.56 2.09 -6.14
C LEU A 243 3.94 2.70 -5.88
N VAL A 244 4.38 2.71 -4.61
CA VAL A 244 5.72 3.22 -4.23
C VAL A 244 6.84 2.46 -4.92
N ILE A 245 6.77 1.13 -5.00
CA ILE A 245 7.79 0.33 -5.69
C ILE A 245 7.84 0.63 -7.19
N ARG A 246 6.68 0.83 -7.83
CA ARG A 246 6.63 1.23 -9.25
C ARG A 246 7.23 2.62 -9.48
N ASP A 247 6.96 3.56 -8.58
CA ASP A 247 7.56 4.90 -8.62
C ASP A 247 9.08 4.82 -8.48
N ILE A 248 9.59 4.05 -7.52
CA ILE A 248 11.04 3.83 -7.35
C ILE A 248 11.65 3.21 -8.60
N LYS A 249 11.01 2.19 -9.17
CA LYS A 249 11.48 1.53 -10.39
C LYS A 249 11.62 2.52 -11.53
N LYS A 250 10.57 3.34 -11.78
CA LYS A 250 10.57 4.34 -12.84
C LYS A 250 11.62 5.43 -12.59
N LEU A 251 11.75 5.91 -11.36
CA LEU A 251 12.75 6.91 -11.01
C LEU A 251 14.18 6.40 -11.26
N ILE A 252 14.49 5.16 -10.86
CA ILE A 252 15.81 4.56 -11.08
C ILE A 252 16.09 4.40 -12.57
N GLU A 253 15.09 3.97 -13.37
CA GLU A 253 15.19 3.88 -14.83
C GLU A 253 15.58 5.22 -15.42
N LEU A 254 14.85 6.30 -15.08
CA LEU A 254 15.11 7.64 -15.61
C LEU A 254 16.48 8.19 -15.16
N ILE A 255 16.86 8.02 -13.90
CA ILE A 255 18.19 8.40 -13.42
C ILE A 255 19.27 7.67 -14.20
N THR A 256 19.11 6.37 -14.44
CA THR A 256 20.08 5.56 -15.18
C THR A 256 20.20 6.03 -16.63
N GLN A 257 19.07 6.34 -17.29
CA GLN A 257 19.07 6.86 -18.65
C GLN A 257 19.75 8.23 -18.73
N THR A 258 19.40 9.15 -17.83
CA THR A 258 19.98 10.50 -17.74
C THR A 258 21.49 10.46 -17.54
N THR A 259 21.97 9.63 -16.61
CA THR A 259 23.41 9.52 -16.32
C THR A 259 24.20 8.84 -17.45
N ARG A 260 23.60 7.89 -18.18
CA ARG A 260 24.21 7.29 -19.39
C ARG A 260 24.41 8.30 -20.51
N LEU A 261 23.56 9.32 -20.58
CA LEU A 261 23.70 10.43 -21.53
C LEU A 261 24.70 11.50 -21.06
N GLY A 262 25.38 11.30 -19.93
CA GLY A 262 26.31 12.27 -19.36
C GLY A 262 25.63 13.48 -18.69
N LEU A 263 24.31 13.45 -18.50
CA LEU A 263 23.54 14.55 -17.93
C LEU A 263 23.40 14.38 -16.40
N LEU A 264 23.37 15.50 -15.68
CA LEU A 264 23.08 15.50 -14.25
C LEU A 264 21.56 15.54 -14.01
N PRO A 265 21.05 14.92 -12.92
CA PRO A 265 19.62 14.95 -12.59
C PRO A 265 19.02 16.36 -12.47
N LYS A 266 19.79 17.34 -12.05
CA LYS A 266 19.37 18.75 -11.93
C LYS A 266 19.22 19.47 -13.29
N ASP A 267 19.98 19.05 -14.30
CA ASP A 267 20.06 19.72 -15.61
C ASP A 267 19.21 19.00 -16.68
N SER A 268 18.42 18.01 -16.27
CA SER A 268 17.61 17.19 -17.17
C SER A 268 16.11 17.36 -16.92
N PHE A 269 15.31 16.94 -17.88
CA PHE A 269 13.85 16.85 -17.75
C PHE A 269 13.39 15.65 -16.91
N LEU A 270 14.30 14.95 -16.24
CA LEU A 270 14.07 13.72 -15.49
C LEU A 270 12.81 13.79 -14.59
N LEU A 271 12.64 14.86 -13.84
CA LEU A 271 11.50 14.99 -12.91
C LEU A 271 10.19 15.26 -13.65
N LYS A 272 10.24 15.91 -14.79
CA LYS A 272 9.08 16.08 -15.66
C LYS A 272 8.68 14.74 -16.27
N ASP A 273 9.62 13.98 -16.81
CA ASP A 273 9.38 12.66 -17.40
C ASP A 273 8.85 11.66 -16.35
N PHE A 274 9.37 11.75 -15.13
CA PHE A 274 8.84 10.99 -14.01
C PHE A 274 7.38 11.36 -13.72
N TYR A 275 7.06 12.64 -13.64
CA TYR A 275 5.71 13.13 -13.40
C TYR A 275 4.75 12.69 -14.51
N ASP A 276 5.13 12.91 -15.77
CA ASP A 276 4.29 12.62 -16.94
C ASP A 276 4.00 11.12 -17.06
N SER A 277 4.97 10.26 -16.70
CA SER A 277 4.80 8.81 -16.75
C SER A 277 4.02 8.25 -15.54
N ARG A 278 4.23 8.81 -14.33
CA ARG A 278 3.67 8.19 -13.10
C ARG A 278 2.33 8.74 -12.67
N LYS A 279 2.04 10.02 -12.96
CA LYS A 279 0.80 10.67 -12.51
C LYS A 279 -0.47 10.03 -13.07
N PRO A 280 -0.58 9.73 -14.38
CA PRO A 280 -1.78 9.08 -14.91
C PRO A 280 -2.04 7.73 -14.23
N GLU A 281 -1.01 6.88 -14.11
CA GLU A 281 -1.14 5.57 -13.49
C GLU A 281 -1.52 5.66 -12.02
N ASN A 282 -0.85 6.52 -11.24
CA ASN A 282 -1.15 6.70 -9.82
C ASN A 282 -2.57 7.23 -9.60
N ASN A 283 -3.05 8.13 -10.46
CA ASN A 283 -4.42 8.66 -10.38
C ASN A 283 -5.46 7.58 -10.72
N ILE A 284 -5.27 6.83 -11.80
CA ILE A 284 -6.22 5.79 -12.20
C ILE A 284 -6.32 4.72 -11.12
N LEU A 285 -5.18 4.27 -10.56
CA LEU A 285 -5.18 3.28 -9.49
C LEU A 285 -5.78 3.83 -8.18
N GLY A 286 -5.43 5.06 -7.80
CA GLY A 286 -5.98 5.69 -6.61
C GLY A 286 -7.49 5.91 -6.69
N LEU A 287 -7.99 6.37 -7.83
CA LEU A 287 -9.42 6.54 -8.08
C LEU A 287 -10.14 5.19 -8.22
N GLY A 288 -9.52 4.19 -8.86
CA GLY A 288 -10.06 2.84 -8.98
C GLY A 288 -10.27 2.17 -7.62
N ILE A 289 -9.31 2.30 -6.69
CA ILE A 289 -9.44 1.83 -5.31
C ILE A 289 -10.58 2.56 -4.60
N ASN A 290 -10.70 3.89 -4.80
CA ASN A 290 -11.79 4.67 -4.23
C ASN A 290 -13.17 4.21 -4.76
N LEU A 291 -13.30 3.97 -6.05
CA LEU A 291 -14.54 3.45 -6.66
C LEU A 291 -14.88 2.06 -6.14
N THR A 292 -13.89 1.19 -5.96
CA THR A 292 -14.09 -0.14 -5.37
C THR A 292 -14.61 -0.03 -3.94
N ASN A 293 -14.05 0.87 -3.13
CA ASN A 293 -14.55 1.12 -1.77
C ASN A 293 -16.00 1.60 -1.77
N LEU A 294 -16.35 2.53 -2.67
CA LEU A 294 -17.73 3.02 -2.82
C LEU A 294 -18.71 1.93 -3.26
N PHE A 295 -18.29 1.05 -4.17
CA PHE A 295 -19.10 -0.06 -4.66
C PHE A 295 -19.46 -1.05 -3.54
N PHE A 296 -18.52 -1.37 -2.64
CA PHE A 296 -18.76 -2.30 -1.54
C PHE A 296 -19.33 -1.65 -0.28
N LYS A 297 -19.31 -0.34 -0.17
CA LYS A 297 -19.94 0.39 0.94
C LYS A 297 -21.46 0.28 0.83
N ASP A 298 -22.15 0.21 1.97
CA ASP A 298 -23.62 0.14 2.01
C ASP A 298 -24.24 1.41 1.41
N ASN A 299 -24.66 1.31 0.15
CA ASN A 299 -25.27 2.40 -0.61
C ASN A 299 -26.48 1.86 -1.36
N LYS A 300 -27.65 2.48 -1.16
CA LYS A 300 -28.92 2.07 -1.79
C LYS A 300 -28.83 1.90 -3.30
N TYR A 301 -28.06 2.74 -3.98
CA TYR A 301 -27.91 2.68 -5.44
C TYR A 301 -27.14 1.44 -5.94
N PHE A 302 -26.17 0.96 -5.16
CA PHE A 302 -25.37 -0.20 -5.55
C PHE A 302 -25.92 -1.53 -5.03
N ASN A 303 -26.79 -1.52 -4.01
CA ASN A 303 -27.31 -2.74 -3.39
C ASN A 303 -28.11 -3.62 -4.37
N LEU A 304 -28.92 -3.00 -5.25
CA LEU A 304 -29.71 -3.71 -6.26
C LEU A 304 -28.85 -4.34 -7.37
N LEU A 305 -27.81 -3.62 -7.80
CA LEU A 305 -26.92 -4.08 -8.88
C LEU A 305 -25.84 -5.06 -8.38
N ARG A 306 -25.47 -4.96 -7.12
CA ARG A 306 -24.33 -5.68 -6.53
C ARG A 306 -24.50 -7.19 -6.56
N SER A 307 -25.64 -7.71 -6.12
CA SER A 307 -25.91 -9.15 -6.09
C SER A 307 -25.89 -9.76 -7.50
N GLY A 308 -26.50 -9.09 -8.49
CA GLY A 308 -26.51 -9.54 -9.88
C GLY A 308 -25.11 -9.55 -10.51
N ILE A 309 -24.33 -8.49 -10.29
CA ILE A 309 -22.96 -8.39 -10.82
C ILE A 309 -22.05 -9.43 -10.15
N LEU A 310 -22.08 -9.55 -8.81
CA LEU A 310 -21.17 -10.43 -8.08
C LEU A 310 -21.44 -11.91 -8.33
N ASN A 311 -22.69 -12.32 -8.53
CA ASN A 311 -23.02 -13.73 -8.83
C ASN A 311 -22.46 -14.18 -10.18
N ASN A 312 -22.30 -13.26 -11.13
CA ASN A 312 -21.83 -13.59 -12.48
C ASN A 312 -20.35 -13.28 -12.73
N ILE A 313 -19.70 -12.49 -11.88
CA ILE A 313 -18.33 -12.00 -12.12
C ILE A 313 -17.30 -13.13 -12.22
N ASN A 314 -17.54 -14.25 -11.54
CA ASN A 314 -16.67 -15.42 -11.60
C ASN A 314 -16.57 -16.06 -13.01
N ASN A 315 -17.58 -15.86 -13.84
CA ASN A 315 -17.65 -16.39 -15.20
C ASN A 315 -16.86 -15.56 -16.21
N PHE A 316 -16.46 -14.34 -15.85
CA PHE A 316 -15.72 -13.43 -16.72
C PHE A 316 -14.21 -13.55 -16.52
N ASN A 317 -13.59 -14.52 -17.16
CA ASN A 317 -12.12 -14.72 -17.11
C ASN A 317 -11.33 -13.47 -17.58
N PHE A 318 -11.90 -12.68 -18.47
CA PHE A 318 -11.32 -11.42 -18.92
C PHE A 318 -11.17 -10.40 -17.79
N ILE A 319 -12.22 -10.22 -16.97
CA ILE A 319 -12.20 -9.30 -15.82
C ILE A 319 -11.14 -9.76 -14.79
N LYS A 320 -11.04 -11.09 -14.55
CA LYS A 320 -9.99 -11.64 -13.67
C LYS A 320 -8.59 -11.31 -14.19
N LYS A 321 -8.32 -11.54 -15.46
CA LYS A 321 -7.01 -11.27 -16.08
C LYS A 321 -6.65 -9.79 -16.01
N ILE A 322 -7.57 -8.89 -16.34
CA ILE A 322 -7.34 -7.45 -16.26
C ILE A 322 -7.08 -7.02 -14.82
N SER A 323 -7.94 -7.41 -13.87
CA SER A 323 -7.79 -7.05 -12.46
C SER A 323 -6.46 -7.57 -11.90
N THR A 324 -6.06 -8.78 -12.23
CA THR A 324 -4.77 -9.34 -11.83
C THR A 324 -3.60 -8.57 -12.44
N SER A 325 -3.66 -8.24 -13.73
CA SER A 325 -2.60 -7.48 -14.41
C SER A 325 -2.42 -6.10 -13.81
N ILE A 326 -3.51 -5.37 -13.61
CA ILE A 326 -3.50 -4.02 -12.99
C ILE A 326 -2.96 -4.09 -11.55
N ALA A 327 -3.40 -5.06 -10.77
CA ALA A 327 -2.93 -5.23 -9.38
C ALA A 327 -1.44 -5.60 -9.30
N ASP A 328 -0.94 -6.38 -10.26
CA ASP A 328 0.45 -6.85 -10.29
C ASP A 328 1.39 -5.83 -10.96
N LYS A 329 1.09 -5.42 -12.18
CA LYS A 329 1.99 -4.64 -13.02
C LYS A 329 1.67 -3.14 -13.06
N GLY A 330 0.44 -2.77 -12.77
CA GLY A 330 -0.09 -1.44 -13.03
C GLY A 330 -0.81 -1.39 -14.39
N ILE A 331 -1.04 -0.19 -14.86
CA ILE A 331 -1.72 0.12 -16.12
C ILE A 331 -0.67 0.37 -17.20
#